data_1d65c027f7a38e7c95aab601f57040a1
#
_entry.id   1d65c027f7a38e7c95aab601f57040a1
#
_cell.length_a   1.000
_cell.length_b   1.000
_cell.length_c   1.000
_cell.angle_alpha   90.00
_cell.angle_beta   90.00
_cell.angle_gamma   90.00
#
_symmetry.space_group_name_H-M   'P 1'
#
loop_
_entity.id
_entity.type
_entity.pdbx_description
1 polymer ?
#
loop_
_entity_poly.entity_id
_entity_poly.type
_entity_poly.pdbx_seq_one_letter_code
_entity_poly.pdbx_strand_id
1 'polypeptide(L)'
;MAVAGGEEKRVFHGLDGLRGVAAVFVAMRHTAFFHNLGVHGGFLAVDLFFVLSGFVIAHAYERRLEQGLSAARFMALRYLRLWPVYLLGAILGLIAAFDQALPGRDNLTTDQVIHTAPFALMLLPGPHIKQMLYPVNSVAWSLALELLVNLIYAFVWRPLRDPRVLAGVLATSALALVGAVLWFHKLDIGFTWTSASGGLPRVAFSFTAGLGLYRLFKARPWRSPLPAWAPLLILPPLFYVRVDEVVWPLACVLLLFPAIVTAAAASQPGPRSARIFAWLGAVSYPLYALHKPAGELMTAWMRHVSPQNVQNAWIGAAYMAVALAACALVERFYDRPVRRWLARLLDRATGLAAGRAKPGVVATGDLVGDTQS
;
A
#
# COMPACT_ATOMS: atom_id res chain seq x y z
N MET A 1 -7.59 -43.16 12.01
CA MET A 1 -7.83 -41.88 12.72
C MET A 1 -6.84 -40.88 12.16
N ALA A 2 -7.24 -40.05 11.17
CA ALA A 2 -6.43 -38.96 10.63
C ALA A 2 -6.65 -37.74 11.50
N VAL A 3 -5.60 -37.33 12.19
CA VAL A 3 -5.55 -36.08 12.95
C VAL A 3 -5.78 -34.93 11.94
N ALA A 4 -6.86 -34.19 12.11
CA ALA A 4 -7.14 -32.99 11.38
C ALA A 4 -6.07 -31.96 11.77
N GLY A 5 -4.96 -31.92 11.02
CA GLY A 5 -3.91 -30.92 11.14
C GLY A 5 -4.53 -29.54 10.83
N GLY A 6 -4.60 -28.68 11.83
CA GLY A 6 -4.90 -27.27 11.63
C GLY A 6 -3.89 -26.72 10.61
N GLU A 7 -4.35 -26.21 9.46
CA GLU A 7 -3.49 -25.53 8.50
C GLU A 7 -2.84 -24.34 9.22
N GLU A 8 -1.56 -24.50 9.52
CA GLU A 8 -0.73 -23.44 10.07
C GLU A 8 -0.80 -22.23 9.13
N LYS A 9 -1.25 -21.08 9.63
CA LYS A 9 -1.48 -19.87 8.82
C LYS A 9 -0.15 -19.39 8.23
N ARG A 10 0.09 -19.73 6.97
CA ARG A 10 1.35 -19.40 6.31
C ARG A 10 1.56 -17.89 6.26
N VAL A 11 2.70 -17.41 6.78
CA VAL A 11 3.13 -16.02 6.70
C VAL A 11 4.09 -15.85 5.53
N PHE A 12 3.83 -14.85 4.69
CA PHE A 12 4.63 -14.57 3.50
C PHE A 12 5.64 -13.44 3.78
N HIS A 13 6.65 -13.70 4.62
CA HIS A 13 7.65 -12.70 4.99
C HIS A 13 8.36 -12.07 3.79
N GLY A 14 8.58 -12.79 2.68
CA GLY A 14 9.16 -12.23 1.46
C GLY A 14 8.32 -11.07 0.89
N LEU A 15 6.98 -11.18 0.95
CA LEU A 15 6.07 -10.10 0.52
C LEU A 15 6.13 -8.91 1.46
N ASP A 16 6.29 -9.14 2.78
CA ASP A 16 6.49 -8.08 3.76
C ASP A 16 7.79 -7.30 3.47
N GLY A 17 8.89 -8.01 3.18
CA GLY A 17 10.16 -7.41 2.78
C GLY A 17 10.02 -6.54 1.52
N LEU A 18 9.38 -7.07 0.45
CA LEU A 18 9.13 -6.30 -0.78
C LEU A 18 8.36 -5.02 -0.51
N ARG A 19 7.29 -5.10 0.29
CA ARG A 19 6.48 -3.95 0.65
C ARG A 19 7.29 -2.88 1.38
N GLY A 20 8.19 -3.28 2.29
CA GLY A 20 9.07 -2.38 3.00
C GLY A 20 10.06 -1.66 2.08
N VAL A 21 10.75 -2.40 1.22
CA VAL A 21 11.69 -1.82 0.24
C VAL A 21 10.96 -0.85 -0.69
N ALA A 22 9.81 -1.25 -1.25
CA ALA A 22 9.01 -0.40 -2.11
C ALA A 22 8.58 0.91 -1.41
N ALA A 23 8.16 0.86 -0.14
CA ALA A 23 7.78 2.04 0.62
C ALA A 23 8.94 3.03 0.81
N VAL A 24 10.16 2.54 1.02
CA VAL A 24 11.37 3.38 1.10
C VAL A 24 11.59 4.12 -0.22
N PHE A 25 11.49 3.45 -1.37
CA PHE A 25 11.69 4.07 -2.68
C PHE A 25 10.59 5.09 -3.04
N VAL A 26 9.35 4.85 -2.63
CA VAL A 26 8.28 5.86 -2.73
C VAL A 26 8.61 7.08 -1.88
N ALA A 27 9.06 6.89 -0.65
CA ALA A 27 9.43 7.99 0.23
C ALA A 27 10.63 8.79 -0.32
N MET A 28 11.66 8.11 -0.85
CA MET A 28 12.80 8.75 -1.51
C MET A 28 12.36 9.62 -2.69
N ARG A 29 11.47 9.12 -3.56
CA ARG A 29 10.96 9.88 -4.70
C ARG A 29 10.28 11.19 -4.31
N HIS A 30 9.57 11.22 -3.19
CA HIS A 30 8.78 12.37 -2.75
C HIS A 30 9.52 13.32 -1.79
N THR A 31 10.77 13.02 -1.45
CA THR A 31 11.56 13.81 -0.50
C THR A 31 12.70 14.52 -1.22
N ALA A 32 12.80 15.83 -1.07
CA ALA A 32 13.76 16.68 -1.79
C ALA A 32 15.22 16.25 -1.60
N PHE A 33 15.58 15.72 -0.43
CA PHE A 33 16.94 15.23 -0.12
C PHE A 33 17.48 14.18 -1.10
N PHE A 34 16.60 13.43 -1.77
CA PHE A 34 16.98 12.34 -2.66
C PHE A 34 16.81 12.66 -4.15
N HIS A 35 16.43 13.90 -4.51
CA HIS A 35 16.20 14.25 -5.92
C HIS A 35 17.44 14.01 -6.80
N ASN A 36 18.64 14.27 -6.26
CA ASN A 36 19.91 14.05 -6.99
C ASN A 36 20.28 12.56 -7.14
N LEU A 37 19.61 11.64 -6.46
CA LEU A 37 19.87 10.19 -6.58
C LEU A 37 19.17 9.56 -7.77
N GLY A 38 18.31 10.27 -8.48
CA GLY A 38 17.67 9.77 -9.70
C GLY A 38 16.68 8.61 -9.51
N VAL A 39 15.96 8.57 -8.39
CA VAL A 39 14.90 7.57 -8.14
C VAL A 39 13.67 7.90 -8.98
N HIS A 40 13.77 7.72 -10.30
CA HIS A 40 12.71 8.11 -11.23
C HIS A 40 11.51 7.18 -11.16
N GLY A 41 11.74 5.87 -11.08
CA GLY A 41 10.70 4.83 -11.11
C GLY A 41 9.97 4.58 -9.79
N GLY A 42 10.18 5.39 -8.74
CA GLY A 42 9.51 5.18 -7.44
C GLY A 42 7.97 5.16 -7.52
N PHE A 43 7.35 5.75 -8.55
CA PHE A 43 5.92 5.68 -8.80
C PHE A 43 5.43 4.26 -9.18
N LEU A 44 6.31 3.42 -9.72
CA LEU A 44 6.01 2.03 -10.07
C LEU A 44 5.70 1.17 -8.83
N ALA A 45 6.24 1.55 -7.67
CA ALA A 45 5.99 0.84 -6.42
C ALA A 45 4.49 0.80 -6.06
N VAL A 46 3.68 1.74 -6.54
CA VAL A 46 2.23 1.74 -6.34
C VAL A 46 1.58 0.52 -6.99
N ASP A 47 1.98 0.18 -8.22
CA ASP A 47 1.46 -1.00 -8.92
C ASP A 47 1.91 -2.28 -8.23
N LEU A 48 3.16 -2.34 -7.72
CA LEU A 48 3.62 -3.44 -6.88
C LEU A 48 2.76 -3.58 -5.61
N PHE A 49 2.40 -2.47 -4.95
CA PHE A 49 1.50 -2.53 -3.78
C PHE A 49 0.12 -3.06 -4.15
N PHE A 50 -0.43 -2.73 -5.31
CA PHE A 50 -1.69 -3.29 -5.77
C PHE A 50 -1.60 -4.80 -6.05
N VAL A 51 -0.49 -5.31 -6.63
CA VAL A 51 -0.26 -6.75 -6.79
C VAL A 51 -0.17 -7.45 -5.42
N LEU A 52 0.60 -6.87 -4.50
CA LEU A 52 0.72 -7.39 -3.12
C LEU A 52 -0.63 -7.37 -2.39
N SER A 53 -1.44 -6.31 -2.58
CA SER A 53 -2.78 -6.20 -2.00
C SER A 53 -3.68 -7.31 -2.51
N GLY A 54 -3.76 -7.56 -3.82
CA GLY A 54 -4.55 -8.65 -4.40
C GLY A 54 -4.16 -10.02 -3.83
N PHE A 55 -2.85 -10.31 -3.75
CA PHE A 55 -2.34 -11.55 -3.19
C PHE A 55 -2.74 -11.74 -1.70
N VAL A 56 -2.50 -10.71 -0.88
CA VAL A 56 -2.78 -10.76 0.56
C VAL A 56 -4.28 -10.79 0.84
N ILE A 57 -5.09 -10.09 0.06
CA ILE A 57 -6.56 -10.10 0.19
C ILE A 57 -7.11 -11.49 -0.13
N ALA A 58 -6.66 -12.12 -1.21
CA ALA A 58 -7.06 -13.49 -1.50
C ALA A 58 -6.66 -14.45 -0.36
N HIS A 59 -5.41 -14.36 0.12
CA HIS A 59 -4.92 -15.18 1.23
C HIS A 59 -5.73 -14.99 2.53
N ALA A 60 -5.99 -13.75 2.91
CA ALA A 60 -6.59 -13.44 4.21
C ALA A 60 -8.12 -13.55 4.23
N TYR A 61 -8.79 -13.37 3.09
CA TYR A 61 -10.23 -13.15 3.07
C TYR A 61 -11.04 -14.12 2.22
N GLU A 62 -10.48 -14.84 1.22
CA GLU A 62 -11.28 -15.77 0.39
C GLU A 62 -12.04 -16.77 1.25
N ARG A 63 -11.36 -17.49 2.15
CA ARG A 63 -12.00 -18.46 3.05
C ARG A 63 -13.05 -17.81 3.96
N ARG A 64 -12.80 -16.59 4.43
CA ARG A 64 -13.74 -15.87 5.30
C ARG A 64 -15.00 -15.43 4.56
N LEU A 65 -14.85 -15.01 3.30
CA LEU A 65 -15.97 -14.68 2.40
C LEU A 65 -16.80 -15.93 2.07
N GLU A 66 -16.15 -17.09 1.86
CA GLU A 66 -16.81 -18.38 1.71
C GLU A 66 -17.59 -18.78 2.97
N GLN A 67 -17.08 -18.46 4.13
CA GLN A 67 -17.70 -18.69 5.43
C GLN A 67 -18.78 -17.67 5.82
N GLY A 68 -19.16 -16.76 4.88
CA GLY A 68 -20.26 -15.82 5.09
C GLY A 68 -19.85 -14.45 5.61
N LEU A 69 -18.56 -14.05 5.51
CA LEU A 69 -18.19 -12.66 5.81
C LEU A 69 -18.92 -11.73 4.85
N SER A 70 -19.75 -10.83 5.38
CA SER A 70 -20.50 -9.86 4.55
C SER A 70 -19.58 -8.82 3.92
N ALA A 71 -19.98 -8.29 2.74
CA ALA A 71 -19.26 -7.24 2.05
C ALA A 71 -19.07 -5.99 2.93
N ALA A 72 -20.12 -5.58 3.67
CA ALA A 72 -20.06 -4.44 4.57
C ALA A 72 -19.00 -4.64 5.68
N ARG A 73 -18.97 -5.83 6.31
CA ARG A 73 -17.98 -6.13 7.34
C ARG A 73 -16.57 -6.25 6.77
N PHE A 74 -16.41 -6.86 5.58
CA PHE A 74 -15.13 -6.87 4.88
C PHE A 74 -14.62 -5.46 4.64
N MET A 75 -15.46 -4.56 4.10
CA MET A 75 -15.07 -3.17 3.86
C MET A 75 -14.76 -2.40 5.14
N ALA A 76 -15.57 -2.59 6.21
CA ALA A 76 -15.26 -1.99 7.51
C ALA A 76 -13.87 -2.41 8.02
N LEU A 77 -13.52 -3.70 7.93
CA LEU A 77 -12.20 -4.19 8.32
C LEU A 77 -11.08 -3.60 7.44
N ARG A 78 -11.31 -3.42 6.13
CA ARG A 78 -10.35 -2.79 5.21
C ARG A 78 -10.16 -1.31 5.52
N TYR A 79 -11.25 -0.58 5.74
CA TYR A 79 -11.20 0.83 6.11
C TYR A 79 -10.47 1.02 7.46
N LEU A 80 -10.83 0.23 8.48
CA LEU A 80 -10.18 0.28 9.79
C LEU A 80 -8.69 -0.11 9.75
N ARG A 81 -8.27 -0.89 8.73
CA ARG A 81 -6.86 -1.23 8.51
C ARG A 81 -6.06 -0.04 8.01
N LEU A 82 -6.65 0.84 7.21
CA LEU A 82 -5.94 1.94 6.55
C LEU A 82 -6.15 3.27 7.26
N TRP A 83 -7.38 3.57 7.67
CA TRP A 83 -7.78 4.90 8.11
C TRP A 83 -6.98 5.47 9.30
N PRO A 84 -6.64 4.73 10.37
CA PRO A 84 -5.98 5.33 11.54
C PRO A 84 -4.65 6.01 11.22
N VAL A 85 -3.75 5.33 10.50
CA VAL A 85 -2.45 5.92 10.12
C VAL A 85 -2.61 6.95 9.02
N TYR A 86 -3.53 6.70 8.06
CA TYR A 86 -3.86 7.70 7.05
C TYR A 86 -4.32 9.02 7.70
N LEU A 87 -5.16 8.96 8.75
CA LEU A 87 -5.64 10.15 9.47
C LEU A 87 -4.48 10.97 10.04
N LEU A 88 -3.46 10.32 10.63
CA LEU A 88 -2.24 11.02 11.05
C LEU A 88 -1.55 11.70 9.87
N GLY A 89 -1.44 11.02 8.73
CA GLY A 89 -0.87 11.59 7.50
C GLY A 89 -1.70 12.76 6.97
N ALA A 90 -3.02 12.70 7.03
CA ALA A 90 -3.90 13.81 6.65
C ALA A 90 -3.74 15.02 7.59
N ILE A 91 -3.65 14.80 8.90
CA ILE A 91 -3.41 15.87 9.88
C ILE A 91 -2.04 16.53 9.64
N LEU A 92 -0.99 15.75 9.48
CA LEU A 92 0.34 16.28 9.14
C LEU A 92 0.33 17.04 7.81
N GLY A 93 -0.42 16.54 6.83
CA GLY A 93 -0.57 17.20 5.54
C GLY A 93 -1.34 18.52 5.63
N LEU A 94 -2.36 18.60 6.48
CA LEU A 94 -3.04 19.87 6.77
C LEU A 94 -2.10 20.87 7.44
N ILE A 95 -1.30 20.45 8.42
CA ILE A 95 -0.27 21.29 9.06
C ILE A 95 0.72 21.81 8.00
N ALA A 96 1.23 20.93 7.14
CA ALA A 96 2.14 21.32 6.06
C ALA A 96 1.48 22.27 5.06
N ALA A 97 0.21 22.04 4.71
CA ALA A 97 -0.53 22.89 3.79
C ALA A 97 -0.82 24.27 4.39
N PHE A 98 -1.13 24.37 5.67
CA PHE A 98 -1.28 25.66 6.37
C PHE A 98 0.06 26.40 6.44
N ASP A 99 1.18 25.75 6.74
CA ASP A 99 2.51 26.37 6.69
C ASP A 99 2.83 26.90 5.29
N GLN A 100 2.47 26.18 4.25
CA GLN A 100 2.67 26.55 2.86
C GLN A 100 1.68 27.63 2.37
N ALA A 101 0.55 27.85 3.05
CA ALA A 101 -0.44 28.88 2.76
C ALA A 101 -0.07 30.27 3.32
N LEU A 102 1.03 30.37 4.09
CA LEU A 102 1.54 31.65 4.57
C LEU A 102 1.97 32.57 3.43
N PRO A 103 1.88 33.90 3.59
CA PRO A 103 2.23 34.87 2.53
C PRO A 103 3.63 34.62 1.94
N GLY A 104 3.73 34.71 0.61
CA GLY A 104 4.98 34.52 -0.12
C GLY A 104 5.25 33.07 -0.58
N ARG A 105 4.31 32.14 -0.39
CA ARG A 105 4.39 30.75 -0.88
C ARG A 105 3.26 30.47 -1.88
N ASP A 106 3.60 30.01 -3.08
CA ASP A 106 2.68 29.78 -4.22
C ASP A 106 1.91 28.44 -4.13
N ASN A 107 1.40 28.09 -2.94
CA ASN A 107 0.68 26.84 -2.74
C ASN A 107 -0.83 27.04 -2.55
N LEU A 108 -1.47 26.25 -1.71
CA LEU A 108 -2.87 26.40 -1.37
C LEU A 108 -3.07 27.67 -0.53
N THR A 109 -4.15 28.41 -0.77
CA THR A 109 -4.56 29.47 0.17
C THR A 109 -5.15 28.86 1.42
N THR A 110 -5.17 29.63 2.53
CA THR A 110 -5.78 29.19 3.79
C THR A 110 -7.23 28.75 3.60
N ASP A 111 -8.01 29.48 2.82
CA ASP A 111 -9.40 29.14 2.47
C ASP A 111 -9.49 27.80 1.73
N GLN A 112 -8.62 27.56 0.74
CA GLN A 112 -8.54 26.30 0.02
C GLN A 112 -8.18 25.13 0.95
N VAL A 113 -7.29 25.32 1.93
CA VAL A 113 -6.93 24.28 2.92
C VAL A 113 -8.14 23.95 3.78
N ILE A 114 -8.87 24.97 4.27
CA ILE A 114 -10.09 24.78 5.08
C ILE A 114 -11.15 23.99 4.32
N HIS A 115 -11.41 24.36 3.05
CA HIS A 115 -12.39 23.65 2.21
C HIS A 115 -11.97 22.22 1.86
N THR A 116 -10.67 21.93 1.79
CA THR A 116 -10.15 20.60 1.48
C THR A 116 -10.11 19.69 2.72
N ALA A 117 -10.01 20.25 3.92
CA ALA A 117 -9.80 19.50 5.16
C ALA A 117 -10.83 18.36 5.40
N PRO A 118 -12.16 18.54 5.27
CA PRO A 118 -13.11 17.46 5.51
C PRO A 118 -12.94 16.30 4.54
N PHE A 119 -12.62 16.56 3.28
CA PHE A 119 -12.34 15.52 2.29
C PHE A 119 -11.05 14.77 2.63
N ALA A 120 -9.99 15.50 2.99
CA ALA A 120 -8.72 14.92 3.39
C ALA A 120 -8.88 13.99 4.60
N LEU A 121 -9.61 14.40 5.64
CA LEU A 121 -9.82 13.59 6.85
C LEU A 121 -10.61 12.30 6.59
N MET A 122 -11.49 12.30 5.58
CA MET A 122 -12.34 11.15 5.23
C MET A 122 -11.76 10.26 4.11
N LEU A 123 -10.56 10.55 3.61
CA LEU A 123 -9.96 9.87 2.45
C LEU A 123 -10.83 10.01 1.19
N LEU A 124 -11.45 11.15 1.00
CA LEU A 124 -12.22 11.49 -0.19
C LEU A 124 -11.40 12.41 -1.11
N PRO A 125 -11.61 12.36 -2.44
CA PRO A 125 -11.03 13.33 -3.34
C PRO A 125 -11.44 14.75 -2.94
N GLY A 126 -10.50 15.67 -2.89
CA GLY A 126 -10.74 17.07 -2.54
C GLY A 126 -11.43 17.83 -3.68
N PRO A 127 -11.79 19.10 -3.45
CA PRO A 127 -12.23 19.99 -4.51
C PRO A 127 -11.17 20.11 -5.62
N HIS A 128 -11.60 20.52 -6.83
CA HIS A 128 -10.72 20.66 -7.99
C HIS A 128 -9.72 21.83 -7.84
N ILE A 129 -8.76 21.65 -6.90
CA ILE A 129 -7.73 22.63 -6.58
C ILE A 129 -6.39 22.13 -7.10
N LYS A 130 -5.65 22.95 -7.84
CA LYS A 130 -4.31 22.65 -8.38
C LYS A 130 -4.18 21.28 -9.07
N GLN A 131 -5.23 20.84 -9.76
CA GLN A 131 -5.29 19.58 -10.51
C GLN A 131 -5.14 18.29 -9.67
N MET A 132 -4.85 18.38 -8.38
CA MET A 132 -4.61 17.20 -7.53
C MET A 132 -5.92 16.64 -6.98
N LEU A 133 -6.08 15.29 -7.03
CA LEU A 133 -7.19 14.60 -6.37
C LEU A 133 -7.12 14.71 -4.84
N TYR A 134 -5.92 14.68 -4.29
CA TYR A 134 -5.64 14.76 -2.85
C TYR A 134 -4.60 15.84 -2.58
N PRO A 135 -5.00 17.14 -2.54
CA PRO A 135 -4.05 18.25 -2.45
C PRO A 135 -3.23 18.25 -1.16
N VAL A 136 -3.80 17.78 -0.05
CA VAL A 136 -3.18 17.76 1.28
C VAL A 136 -2.18 16.61 1.46
N ASN A 137 -2.50 15.43 0.90
CA ASN A 137 -1.61 14.28 0.93
C ASN A 137 -1.77 13.50 -0.38
N SER A 138 -0.99 13.86 -1.38
CA SER A 138 -1.20 13.38 -2.75
C SER A 138 -1.07 11.87 -2.92
N VAL A 139 -0.40 11.14 -2.00
CA VAL A 139 -0.29 9.68 -2.08
C VAL A 139 -1.58 8.95 -1.71
N ALA A 140 -2.55 9.65 -1.14
CA ALA A 140 -3.85 9.10 -0.75
C ALA A 140 -4.68 8.56 -1.92
N TRP A 141 -4.44 9.03 -3.14
CA TRP A 141 -5.15 8.56 -4.34
C TRP A 141 -5.09 7.03 -4.52
N SER A 142 -3.94 6.43 -4.24
CA SER A 142 -3.78 4.98 -4.38
C SER A 142 -4.46 4.21 -3.24
N LEU A 143 -4.51 4.76 -2.03
CA LEU A 143 -5.26 4.19 -0.90
C LEU A 143 -6.77 4.19 -1.19
N ALA A 144 -7.28 5.26 -1.80
CA ALA A 144 -8.67 5.35 -2.22
C ALA A 144 -8.99 4.31 -3.32
N LEU A 145 -8.09 4.15 -4.30
CA LEU A 145 -8.23 3.10 -5.32
C LEU A 145 -8.11 1.69 -4.72
N GLU A 146 -7.26 1.49 -3.71
CA GLU A 146 -7.20 0.22 -2.98
C GLU A 146 -8.54 -0.08 -2.30
N LEU A 147 -9.16 0.88 -1.63
CA LEU A 147 -10.48 0.70 -1.04
C LEU A 147 -11.56 0.45 -2.11
N LEU A 148 -11.50 1.16 -3.23
CA LEU A 148 -12.43 0.98 -4.34
C LEU A 148 -12.35 -0.44 -4.93
N VAL A 149 -11.14 -0.94 -5.23
CA VAL A 149 -10.99 -2.28 -5.80
C VAL A 149 -11.36 -3.36 -4.78
N ASN A 150 -11.13 -3.13 -3.48
CA ASN A 150 -11.61 -4.02 -2.43
C ASN A 150 -13.13 -4.03 -2.34
N LEU A 151 -13.79 -2.87 -2.53
CA LEU A 151 -15.24 -2.78 -2.58
C LEU A 151 -15.80 -3.56 -3.77
N ILE A 152 -15.25 -3.37 -4.95
CA ILE A 152 -15.62 -4.14 -6.13
C ILE A 152 -15.43 -5.64 -5.87
N TYR A 153 -14.27 -6.02 -5.36
CA TYR A 153 -13.96 -7.43 -5.04
C TYR A 153 -14.96 -8.04 -4.04
N ALA A 154 -15.42 -7.28 -3.06
CA ALA A 154 -16.41 -7.75 -2.09
C ALA A 154 -17.72 -8.23 -2.73
N PHE A 155 -18.09 -7.69 -3.90
CA PHE A 155 -19.29 -8.09 -4.64
C PHE A 155 -19.02 -9.14 -5.72
N VAL A 156 -17.83 -9.09 -6.35
CA VAL A 156 -17.51 -9.95 -7.50
C VAL A 156 -16.58 -11.11 -7.18
N TRP A 157 -16.24 -11.35 -5.90
CA TRP A 157 -15.30 -12.41 -5.52
C TRP A 157 -15.74 -13.81 -5.94
N ARG A 158 -17.07 -14.09 -5.96
CA ARG A 158 -17.62 -15.40 -6.37
C ARG A 158 -17.36 -15.69 -7.85
N PRO A 159 -17.78 -14.86 -8.83
CA PRO A 159 -17.48 -15.11 -10.23
C PRO A 159 -15.95 -15.11 -10.50
N LEU A 160 -15.18 -14.28 -9.81
CA LEU A 160 -13.71 -14.30 -9.97
C LEU A 160 -13.05 -15.62 -9.53
N ARG A 161 -13.75 -16.51 -8.83
CA ARG A 161 -13.23 -17.86 -8.52
C ARG A 161 -13.08 -18.74 -9.75
N ASP A 162 -13.88 -18.53 -10.78
CA ASP A 162 -13.70 -19.20 -12.06
C ASP A 162 -12.39 -18.72 -12.71
N PRO A 163 -11.46 -19.62 -13.01
CA PRO A 163 -10.19 -19.25 -13.66
C PRO A 163 -10.38 -18.56 -15.01
N ARG A 164 -11.47 -18.88 -15.74
CA ARG A 164 -11.76 -18.29 -17.05
C ARG A 164 -12.21 -16.83 -16.88
N VAL A 165 -13.08 -16.57 -15.90
CA VAL A 165 -13.52 -15.21 -15.56
C VAL A 165 -12.34 -14.38 -15.07
N LEU A 166 -11.51 -14.94 -14.17
CA LEU A 166 -10.31 -14.26 -13.68
C LEU A 166 -9.34 -13.93 -14.83
N ALA A 167 -9.07 -14.88 -15.72
CA ALA A 167 -8.22 -14.67 -16.90
C ALA A 167 -8.80 -13.60 -17.83
N GLY A 168 -10.12 -13.60 -18.06
CA GLY A 168 -10.80 -12.59 -18.86
C GLY A 168 -10.68 -11.19 -18.25
N VAL A 169 -10.89 -11.05 -16.93
CA VAL A 169 -10.71 -9.77 -16.22
C VAL A 169 -9.26 -9.32 -16.24
N LEU A 170 -8.31 -10.24 -16.06
CA LEU A 170 -6.88 -9.93 -16.15
C LEU A 170 -6.49 -9.43 -17.55
N ALA A 171 -6.93 -10.12 -18.62
CA ALA A 171 -6.64 -9.73 -19.98
C ALA A 171 -7.27 -8.37 -20.34
N THR A 172 -8.53 -8.15 -20.00
CA THR A 172 -9.22 -6.88 -20.29
C THR A 172 -8.63 -5.72 -19.51
N SER A 173 -8.24 -5.92 -18.24
CA SER A 173 -7.57 -4.89 -17.45
C SER A 173 -6.14 -4.62 -17.91
N ALA A 174 -5.42 -5.63 -18.42
CA ALA A 174 -4.11 -5.43 -19.06
C ALA A 174 -4.23 -4.58 -20.34
N LEU A 175 -5.20 -4.90 -21.21
CA LEU A 175 -5.47 -4.10 -22.42
C LEU A 175 -5.88 -2.66 -22.07
N ALA A 176 -6.73 -2.47 -21.05
CA ALA A 176 -7.12 -1.16 -20.56
C ALA A 176 -5.92 -0.38 -20.00
N LEU A 177 -5.01 -1.06 -19.28
CA LEU A 177 -3.77 -0.44 -18.78
C LEU A 177 -2.87 0.00 -19.92
N VAL A 178 -2.62 -0.85 -20.90
CA VAL A 178 -1.84 -0.50 -22.09
C VAL A 178 -2.48 0.67 -22.83
N GLY A 179 -3.80 0.62 -23.07
CA GLY A 179 -4.53 1.70 -23.70
C GLY A 179 -4.43 3.03 -22.94
N ALA A 180 -4.54 3.00 -21.61
CA ALA A 180 -4.37 4.20 -20.79
C ALA A 180 -2.94 4.77 -20.86
N VAL A 181 -1.92 3.92 -20.78
CA VAL A 181 -0.52 4.36 -20.88
C VAL A 181 -0.20 4.94 -22.24
N LEU A 182 -0.72 4.34 -23.31
CA LEU A 182 -0.57 4.89 -24.67
C LEU A 182 -1.30 6.23 -24.84
N TRP A 183 -2.49 6.37 -24.25
CA TRP A 183 -3.27 7.62 -24.29
C TRP A 183 -2.58 8.78 -23.54
N PHE A 184 -2.08 8.49 -22.34
CA PHE A 184 -1.40 9.50 -21.52
C PHE A 184 0.09 9.63 -21.82
N HIS A 185 0.67 8.78 -22.68
CA HIS A 185 2.10 8.69 -23.01
C HIS A 185 3.01 8.45 -21.79
N LYS A 186 2.48 7.94 -20.69
CA LYS A 186 3.20 7.62 -19.46
C LYS A 186 2.35 6.75 -18.52
N LEU A 187 2.99 6.03 -17.59
CA LEU A 187 2.32 5.27 -16.55
C LEU A 187 2.08 6.09 -15.25
N ASP A 188 2.83 7.16 -15.02
CA ASP A 188 2.68 7.99 -13.81
C ASP A 188 1.41 8.86 -13.87
N ILE A 189 0.25 8.20 -13.75
CA ILE A 189 -1.11 8.74 -13.89
C ILE A 189 -2.01 8.24 -12.74
N GLY A 190 -3.13 8.92 -12.52
CA GLY A 190 -4.15 8.50 -11.54
C GLY A 190 -4.27 9.42 -10.32
N PHE A 191 -3.34 10.36 -10.13
CA PHE A 191 -3.28 11.24 -8.94
C PHE A 191 -3.80 12.67 -9.18
N THR A 192 -4.07 13.02 -10.45
CA THR A 192 -4.67 14.31 -10.84
C THR A 192 -6.06 14.11 -11.38
N TRP A 193 -6.89 15.15 -11.35
CA TRP A 193 -8.23 15.14 -11.94
C TRP A 193 -8.21 14.79 -13.43
N THR A 194 -7.23 15.32 -14.17
CA THR A 194 -7.07 15.07 -15.62
C THR A 194 -6.63 13.64 -15.93
N SER A 195 -5.95 12.95 -15.02
CA SER A 195 -5.45 11.59 -15.21
C SER A 195 -6.13 10.55 -14.32
N ALA A 196 -7.17 10.92 -13.57
CA ALA A 196 -7.85 10.04 -12.60
C ALA A 196 -8.31 8.71 -13.21
N SER A 197 -8.85 8.77 -14.43
CA SER A 197 -9.30 7.58 -15.17
C SER A 197 -8.20 6.55 -15.41
N GLY A 198 -6.93 7.00 -15.56
CA GLY A 198 -5.77 6.12 -15.72
C GLY A 198 -5.39 5.33 -14.47
N GLY A 199 -5.84 5.75 -13.28
CA GLY A 199 -5.63 5.01 -12.04
C GLY A 199 -6.44 3.71 -11.96
N LEU A 200 -7.62 3.68 -12.60
CA LEU A 200 -8.50 2.51 -12.57
C LEU A 200 -7.89 1.27 -13.24
N PRO A 201 -7.38 1.32 -14.49
CA PRO A 201 -6.74 0.16 -15.09
C PRO A 201 -5.46 -0.27 -14.37
N ARG A 202 -4.70 0.66 -13.77
CA ARG A 202 -3.53 0.33 -12.94
C ARG A 202 -3.91 -0.57 -11.77
N VAL A 203 -4.91 -0.16 -10.96
CA VAL A 203 -5.35 -0.97 -9.82
C VAL A 203 -6.07 -2.23 -10.26
N ALA A 204 -6.88 -2.19 -11.32
CA ALA A 204 -7.63 -3.34 -11.81
C ALA A 204 -6.70 -4.47 -12.26
N PHE A 205 -5.71 -4.16 -13.10
CA PHE A 205 -4.73 -5.16 -13.54
C PHE A 205 -3.90 -5.69 -12.38
N SER A 206 -3.24 -4.80 -11.64
CA SER A 206 -2.27 -5.20 -10.61
C SER A 206 -2.93 -5.99 -9.48
N PHE A 207 -4.10 -5.57 -9.01
CA PHE A 207 -4.86 -6.31 -7.99
C PHE A 207 -5.32 -7.68 -8.49
N THR A 208 -5.87 -7.76 -9.71
CA THR A 208 -6.33 -9.02 -10.30
C THR A 208 -5.16 -9.98 -10.53
N ALA A 209 -4.01 -9.48 -10.98
CA ALA A 209 -2.76 -10.25 -11.07
C ALA A 209 -2.39 -10.85 -9.71
N GLY A 210 -2.45 -10.05 -8.64
CA GLY A 210 -2.21 -10.52 -7.28
C GLY A 210 -3.14 -11.65 -6.83
N LEU A 211 -4.45 -11.53 -7.12
CA LEU A 211 -5.43 -12.60 -6.87
C LEU A 211 -5.05 -13.89 -7.63
N GLY A 212 -4.70 -13.77 -8.90
CA GLY A 212 -4.30 -14.90 -9.75
C GLY A 212 -3.04 -15.59 -9.24
N LEU A 213 -2.03 -14.81 -8.86
CA LEU A 213 -0.77 -15.32 -8.30
C LEU A 213 -0.98 -16.10 -7.01
N TYR A 214 -1.80 -15.59 -6.08
CA TYR A 214 -2.13 -16.32 -4.87
C TYR A 214 -2.81 -17.66 -5.16
N ARG A 215 -3.79 -17.69 -6.06
CA ARG A 215 -4.50 -18.93 -6.41
C ARG A 215 -3.61 -19.94 -7.12
N LEU A 216 -2.75 -19.47 -8.03
CA LEU A 216 -1.76 -20.31 -8.68
C LEU A 216 -0.80 -20.90 -7.65
N PHE A 217 -0.32 -20.08 -6.73
CA PHE A 217 0.54 -20.54 -5.64
C PHE A 217 -0.16 -21.54 -4.70
N LYS A 218 -1.44 -21.30 -4.38
CA LYS A 218 -2.24 -22.21 -3.55
C LYS A 218 -2.48 -23.56 -4.24
N ALA A 219 -2.75 -23.55 -5.56
CA ALA A 219 -2.98 -24.75 -6.36
C ALA A 219 -1.71 -25.59 -6.56
N ARG A 220 -0.57 -24.92 -6.74
CA ARG A 220 0.74 -25.53 -6.95
C ARG A 220 1.80 -24.83 -6.13
N PRO A 221 1.90 -25.14 -4.83
CA PRO A 221 2.94 -24.56 -4.00
C PRO A 221 4.33 -24.96 -4.49
N TRP A 222 5.18 -23.98 -4.68
CA TRP A 222 6.59 -24.23 -5.03
C TRP A 222 7.52 -23.48 -4.09
N ARG A 223 8.78 -23.87 -4.10
CA ARG A 223 9.85 -23.17 -3.39
C ARG A 223 10.71 -22.42 -4.39
N SER A 224 11.02 -21.17 -4.11
CA SER A 224 11.97 -20.43 -4.94
C SER A 224 13.37 -21.02 -4.79
N PRO A 225 14.09 -21.25 -5.89
CA PRO A 225 15.51 -21.61 -5.83
C PRO A 225 16.39 -20.43 -5.45
N LEU A 226 15.86 -19.20 -5.52
CA LEU A 226 16.60 -17.98 -5.21
C LEU A 226 16.69 -17.78 -3.69
N PRO A 227 17.79 -17.19 -3.20
CA PRO A 227 17.87 -16.72 -1.82
C PRO A 227 16.71 -15.79 -1.48
N ALA A 228 16.22 -15.82 -0.25
CA ALA A 228 15.06 -15.04 0.16
C ALA A 228 15.23 -13.51 -0.02
N TRP A 229 16.47 -13.01 -0.01
CA TRP A 229 16.81 -11.61 -0.26
C TRP A 229 16.82 -11.22 -1.75
N ALA A 230 16.94 -12.18 -2.66
CA ALA A 230 17.07 -11.89 -4.09
C ALA A 230 15.91 -11.05 -4.65
N PRO A 231 14.63 -11.34 -4.40
CA PRO A 231 13.52 -10.50 -4.87
C PRO A 231 13.60 -9.06 -4.34
N LEU A 232 14.10 -8.87 -3.09
CA LEU A 232 14.25 -7.55 -2.48
C LEU A 232 15.40 -6.75 -3.10
N LEU A 233 16.49 -7.43 -3.48
CA LEU A 233 17.67 -6.80 -4.10
C LEU A 233 17.47 -6.49 -5.59
N ILE A 234 16.62 -7.26 -6.28
CA ILE A 234 16.26 -7.00 -7.68
C ILE A 234 15.36 -5.78 -7.82
N LEU A 235 14.52 -5.49 -6.81
CA LEU A 235 13.53 -4.41 -6.90
C LEU A 235 14.14 -3.00 -7.01
N PRO A 236 15.15 -2.57 -6.20
CA PRO A 236 15.71 -1.23 -6.26
C PRO A 236 16.24 -0.82 -7.64
N PRO A 237 17.04 -1.63 -8.36
CA PRO A 237 17.54 -1.27 -9.69
C PRO A 237 16.43 -0.90 -10.66
N LEU A 238 15.23 -1.51 -10.57
CA LEU A 238 14.12 -1.21 -11.47
C LEU A 238 13.62 0.23 -11.33
N PHE A 239 13.77 0.85 -10.15
CA PHE A 239 13.37 2.22 -9.88
C PHE A 239 14.37 3.29 -10.34
N TYR A 240 15.60 2.87 -10.67
CA TYR A 240 16.62 3.77 -11.23
C TYR A 240 16.64 3.77 -12.76
N VAL A 241 16.12 2.72 -13.40
CA VAL A 241 16.09 2.64 -14.87
C VAL A 241 15.15 3.72 -15.42
N ARG A 242 15.68 4.55 -16.30
CA ARG A 242 14.95 5.57 -17.04
C ARG A 242 15.26 5.41 -18.52
N VAL A 243 14.57 4.48 -19.17
CA VAL A 243 14.70 4.26 -20.62
C VAL A 243 13.62 5.07 -21.35
N ASP A 244 12.37 4.98 -20.86
CA ASP A 244 11.20 5.62 -21.45
C ASP A 244 10.05 5.69 -20.41
N GLU A 245 8.97 6.37 -20.76
CA GLU A 245 7.80 6.58 -19.89
C GLU A 245 6.68 5.56 -20.15
N VAL A 246 6.82 4.68 -21.14
CA VAL A 246 5.77 3.77 -21.65
C VAL A 246 6.18 2.32 -21.54
N VAL A 247 7.22 1.90 -22.29
CA VAL A 247 7.58 0.47 -22.47
C VAL A 247 8.14 -0.11 -21.19
N TRP A 248 9.13 0.55 -20.59
CA TRP A 248 9.74 0.08 -19.35
C TRP A 248 8.76 -0.01 -18.19
N PRO A 249 7.95 1.03 -17.89
CA PRO A 249 6.92 0.94 -16.87
C PRO A 249 5.92 -0.18 -17.11
N LEU A 250 5.44 -0.37 -18.34
CA LEU A 250 4.57 -1.47 -18.69
C LEU A 250 5.22 -2.83 -18.47
N ALA A 251 6.48 -3.00 -18.89
CA ALA A 251 7.22 -4.24 -18.65
C ALA A 251 7.36 -4.55 -17.14
N CYS A 252 7.64 -3.52 -16.33
CA CYS A 252 7.67 -3.66 -14.86
C CYS A 252 6.34 -4.16 -14.31
N VAL A 253 5.24 -3.53 -14.68
CA VAL A 253 3.92 -3.81 -14.10
C VAL A 253 3.36 -5.13 -14.63
N LEU A 254 3.44 -5.37 -15.95
CA LEU A 254 2.82 -6.55 -16.56
C LEU A 254 3.60 -7.84 -16.32
N LEU A 255 4.94 -7.76 -16.20
CA LEU A 255 5.81 -8.95 -16.18
C LEU A 255 6.68 -9.03 -14.93
N LEU A 256 7.48 -7.99 -14.65
CA LEU A 256 8.51 -8.07 -13.61
C LEU A 256 7.91 -8.12 -12.20
N PHE A 257 6.92 -7.29 -11.88
CA PHE A 257 6.31 -7.32 -10.55
C PHE A 257 5.56 -8.62 -10.25
N PRO A 258 4.73 -9.18 -11.15
CA PRO A 258 4.19 -10.52 -10.98
C PRO A 258 5.26 -11.59 -10.73
N ALA A 259 6.37 -11.57 -11.49
CA ALA A 259 7.47 -12.51 -11.31
C ALA A 259 8.18 -12.34 -9.96
N ILE A 260 8.48 -11.09 -9.54
CA ILE A 260 9.13 -10.78 -8.27
C ILE A 260 8.24 -11.18 -7.09
N VAL A 261 6.93 -10.87 -7.16
CA VAL A 261 5.96 -11.26 -6.11
C VAL A 261 5.86 -12.78 -6.02
N THR A 262 5.86 -13.48 -7.14
CA THR A 262 5.88 -14.92 -7.20
C THR A 262 7.12 -15.51 -6.51
N ALA A 263 8.30 -15.00 -6.83
CA ALA A 263 9.56 -15.44 -6.23
C ALA A 263 9.59 -15.15 -4.70
N ALA A 264 9.12 -13.98 -4.29
CA ALA A 264 9.06 -13.61 -2.88
C ALA A 264 8.04 -14.44 -2.08
N ALA A 265 6.87 -14.75 -2.66
CA ALA A 265 5.88 -15.62 -2.03
C ALA A 265 6.39 -17.06 -1.84
N ALA A 266 7.23 -17.51 -2.77
CA ALA A 266 7.83 -18.85 -2.73
C ALA A 266 9.12 -18.90 -1.87
N SER A 267 9.64 -17.75 -1.42
CA SER A 267 10.85 -17.68 -0.62
C SER A 267 10.64 -18.23 0.80
N GLN A 268 11.72 -18.77 1.37
CA GLN A 268 11.73 -19.27 2.74
C GLN A 268 12.90 -18.61 3.51
N PRO A 269 12.68 -17.41 4.05
CA PRO A 269 13.71 -16.73 4.81
C PRO A 269 13.98 -17.47 6.13
N GLY A 270 15.28 -17.55 6.49
CA GLY A 270 15.66 -18.03 7.83
C GLY A 270 15.18 -17.06 8.92
N PRO A 271 15.27 -17.45 10.21
CA PRO A 271 14.64 -16.71 11.32
C PRO A 271 15.06 -15.24 11.44
N ARG A 272 16.34 -14.93 11.14
CA ARG A 272 16.84 -13.53 11.16
C ARG A 272 16.24 -12.72 10.01
N SER A 273 16.26 -13.25 8.78
CA SER A 273 15.69 -12.59 7.62
C SER A 273 14.17 -12.41 7.76
N ALA A 274 13.47 -13.42 8.30
CA ALA A 274 12.03 -13.35 8.55
C ALA A 274 11.68 -12.19 9.51
N ARG A 275 12.45 -11.99 10.58
CA ARG A 275 12.26 -10.86 11.50
C ARG A 275 12.48 -9.51 10.82
N ILE A 276 13.54 -9.37 10.02
CA ILE A 276 13.82 -8.13 9.26
C ILE A 276 12.67 -7.87 8.26
N PHE A 277 12.23 -8.87 7.53
CA PHE A 277 11.15 -8.74 6.54
C PHE A 277 9.81 -8.39 7.21
N ALA A 278 9.50 -9.02 8.33
CA ALA A 278 8.31 -8.70 9.12
C ALA A 278 8.34 -7.24 9.63
N TRP A 279 9.51 -6.78 10.10
CA TRP A 279 9.70 -5.38 10.51
C TRP A 279 9.52 -4.41 9.34
N LEU A 280 10.15 -4.68 8.19
CA LEU A 280 9.98 -3.91 6.97
C LEU A 280 8.50 -3.83 6.55
N GLY A 281 7.80 -4.95 6.60
CA GLY A 281 6.36 -5.00 6.33
C GLY A 281 5.52 -4.19 7.32
N ALA A 282 5.89 -4.21 8.60
CA ALA A 282 5.17 -3.48 9.65
C ALA A 282 5.31 -1.96 9.47
N VAL A 283 6.51 -1.45 9.18
CA VAL A 283 6.75 -0.01 9.00
C VAL A 283 6.33 0.52 7.63
N SER A 284 6.11 -0.36 6.65
CA SER A 284 5.84 0.04 5.25
C SER A 284 4.60 0.92 5.09
N TYR A 285 3.50 0.58 5.77
CA TYR A 285 2.27 1.34 5.66
C TYR A 285 2.33 2.70 6.38
N PRO A 286 2.81 2.80 7.64
CA PRO A 286 3.07 4.10 8.25
C PRO A 286 4.00 4.97 7.40
N LEU A 287 5.09 4.42 6.89
CA LEU A 287 5.99 5.16 6.01
C LEU A 287 5.25 5.66 4.76
N TYR A 288 4.46 4.81 4.10
CA TYR A 288 3.69 5.20 2.92
C TYR A 288 2.70 6.33 3.20
N ALA A 289 1.99 6.28 4.32
CA ALA A 289 0.97 7.28 4.64
C ALA A 289 1.54 8.62 5.14
N LEU A 290 2.72 8.60 5.78
CA LEU A 290 3.29 9.75 6.46
C LEU A 290 4.43 10.44 5.71
N HIS A 291 5.14 9.73 4.79
CA HIS A 291 6.40 10.24 4.21
C HIS A 291 6.27 11.58 3.49
N LYS A 292 5.16 11.76 2.74
CA LYS A 292 5.01 12.97 1.93
C LYS A 292 4.81 14.21 2.80
N PRO A 293 3.78 14.29 3.69
CA PRO A 293 3.63 15.46 4.56
C PRO A 293 4.82 15.66 5.51
N ALA A 294 5.39 14.59 6.07
CA ALA A 294 6.58 14.71 6.91
C ALA A 294 7.80 15.22 6.13
N GLY A 295 7.98 14.75 4.89
CA GLY A 295 9.05 15.21 4.00
C GLY A 295 8.89 16.68 3.58
N GLU A 296 7.65 17.13 3.36
CA GLU A 296 7.33 18.53 3.05
C GLU A 296 7.67 19.45 4.22
N LEU A 297 7.24 19.10 5.44
CA LEU A 297 7.56 19.86 6.66
C LEU A 297 9.08 19.90 6.91
N MET A 298 9.76 18.76 6.78
CA MET A 298 11.20 18.69 6.97
C MET A 298 11.95 19.48 5.91
N THR A 299 11.52 19.43 4.66
CA THR A 299 12.09 20.22 3.56
C THR A 299 11.86 21.72 3.77
N ALA A 300 10.68 22.12 4.22
CA ALA A 300 10.37 23.50 4.55
C ALA A 300 11.27 24.03 5.67
N TRP A 301 11.41 23.27 6.75
CA TRP A 301 12.31 23.58 7.86
C TRP A 301 13.77 23.70 7.39
N MET A 302 14.25 22.74 6.59
CA MET A 302 15.63 22.75 6.08
C MET A 302 15.94 23.93 5.19
N ARG A 303 14.97 24.39 4.38
CA ARG A 303 15.12 25.61 3.55
C ARG A 303 15.38 26.87 4.39
N HIS A 304 14.89 26.93 5.64
CA HIS A 304 15.16 28.05 6.53
C HIS A 304 16.51 27.91 7.24
N VAL A 305 16.86 26.69 7.69
CA VAL A 305 18.05 26.49 8.53
C VAL A 305 19.31 26.29 7.68
N SER A 306 19.23 25.59 6.56
CA SER A 306 20.38 25.23 5.73
C SER A 306 19.98 24.98 4.26
N PRO A 307 19.63 26.01 3.49
CA PRO A 307 19.10 25.88 2.12
C PRO A 307 19.98 25.04 1.19
N GLN A 308 21.30 25.14 1.35
CA GLN A 308 22.30 24.40 0.54
C GLN A 308 22.25 22.88 0.76
N ASN A 309 21.66 22.42 1.84
CA ASN A 309 21.59 21.01 2.21
C ASN A 309 20.25 20.33 1.88
N VAL A 310 19.31 21.03 1.22
CA VAL A 310 17.98 20.48 0.88
C VAL A 310 18.06 19.27 -0.07
N GLN A 311 19.15 19.12 -0.82
CA GLN A 311 19.38 17.98 -1.71
C GLN A 311 20.57 17.11 -1.26
N ASN A 312 20.91 17.15 0.02
CA ASN A 312 22.00 16.36 0.57
C ASN A 312 21.53 14.94 0.93
N ALA A 313 22.02 13.94 0.18
CA ALA A 313 21.64 12.55 0.36
C ALA A 313 22.00 11.96 1.73
N TRP A 314 23.06 12.43 2.39
CA TRP A 314 23.42 11.98 3.73
C TRP A 314 22.43 12.46 4.78
N ILE A 315 21.98 13.73 4.66
CA ILE A 315 20.88 14.24 5.50
C ILE A 315 19.60 13.49 5.20
N GLY A 316 19.35 13.18 3.92
CA GLY A 316 18.24 12.32 3.50
C GLY A 316 18.31 10.93 4.13
N ALA A 317 19.48 10.31 4.19
CA ALA A 317 19.66 9.01 4.84
C ALA A 317 19.38 9.09 6.35
N ALA A 318 19.87 10.12 7.04
CA ALA A 318 19.57 10.36 8.46
C ALA A 318 18.06 10.60 8.67
N TYR A 319 17.41 11.43 7.83
CA TYR A 319 15.98 11.64 7.84
C TYR A 319 15.21 10.33 7.66
N MET A 320 15.61 9.49 6.69
CA MET A 320 14.96 8.20 6.44
C MET A 320 15.09 7.25 7.64
N ALA A 321 16.25 7.21 8.28
CA ALA A 321 16.44 6.40 9.48
C ALA A 321 15.53 6.84 10.63
N VAL A 322 15.41 8.16 10.86
CA VAL A 322 14.50 8.74 11.86
C VAL A 322 13.04 8.46 11.47
N ALA A 323 12.67 8.62 10.19
CA ALA A 323 11.32 8.34 9.70
C ALA A 323 10.94 6.86 9.89
N LEU A 324 11.84 5.92 9.60
CA LEU A 324 11.62 4.49 9.83
C LEU A 324 11.45 4.17 11.32
N ALA A 325 12.25 4.76 12.18
CA ALA A 325 12.12 4.61 13.65
C ALA A 325 10.78 5.19 14.14
N ALA A 326 10.41 6.38 13.69
CA ALA A 326 9.11 6.99 14.01
C ALA A 326 7.94 6.13 13.51
N CYS A 327 8.02 5.58 12.30
CA CYS A 327 7.01 4.67 11.76
C CYS A 327 6.89 3.38 12.59
N ALA A 328 7.99 2.85 13.11
CA ALA A 328 7.96 1.69 14.00
C ALA A 328 7.27 2.02 15.34
N LEU A 329 7.48 3.23 15.88
CA LEU A 329 6.77 3.70 17.07
C LEU A 329 5.28 3.91 16.79
N VAL A 330 4.93 4.55 15.67
CA VAL A 330 3.54 4.73 15.24
C VAL A 330 2.83 3.38 15.09
N GLU A 331 3.47 2.42 14.44
CA GLU A 331 2.92 1.08 14.26
C GLU A 331 2.68 0.39 15.60
N ARG A 332 3.65 0.42 16.51
CA ARG A 332 3.60 -0.27 17.79
C ARG A 332 2.63 0.37 18.78
N PHE A 333 2.67 1.70 18.93
CA PHE A 333 1.98 2.43 20.00
C PHE A 333 0.67 3.09 19.58
N TYR A 334 0.45 3.26 18.27
CA TYR A 334 -0.77 3.87 17.76
C TYR A 334 -1.55 2.91 16.84
N ASP A 335 -0.98 2.47 15.70
CA ASP A 335 -1.72 1.74 14.68
C ASP A 335 -2.28 0.42 15.20
N ARG A 336 -1.44 -0.45 15.79
CA ARG A 336 -1.91 -1.74 16.34
C ARG A 336 -2.95 -1.58 17.45
N PRO A 337 -2.74 -0.74 18.49
CA PRO A 337 -3.73 -0.54 19.54
C PRO A 337 -5.04 0.00 19.03
N VAL A 338 -5.00 1.05 18.18
CA VAL A 338 -6.20 1.69 17.63
C VAL A 338 -7.00 0.72 16.76
N ARG A 339 -6.34 -0.02 15.86
CA ARG A 339 -7.02 -1.04 15.03
C ARG A 339 -7.66 -2.15 15.86
N ARG A 340 -6.98 -2.63 16.91
CA ARG A 340 -7.55 -3.64 17.82
C ARG A 340 -8.76 -3.10 18.58
N TRP A 341 -8.69 -1.85 19.01
CA TRP A 341 -9.80 -1.19 19.70
C TRP A 341 -11.01 -0.99 18.76
N LEU A 342 -10.80 -0.45 17.58
CA LEU A 342 -11.83 -0.25 16.56
C LEU A 342 -12.46 -1.59 16.10
N ALA A 343 -11.66 -2.62 15.90
CA ALA A 343 -12.18 -3.95 15.56
C ALA A 343 -13.09 -4.52 16.67
N ARG A 344 -12.73 -4.34 17.95
CA ARG A 344 -13.58 -4.73 19.08
C ARG A 344 -14.89 -3.93 19.13
N LEU A 345 -14.85 -2.63 18.83
CA LEU A 345 -16.06 -1.82 18.72
C LEU A 345 -16.96 -2.29 17.58
N LEU A 346 -16.39 -2.61 16.43
CA LEU A 346 -17.13 -3.16 15.30
C LEU A 346 -17.78 -4.51 15.66
N ASP A 347 -17.07 -5.39 16.36
CA ASP A 347 -17.60 -6.68 16.82
C ASP A 347 -18.77 -6.51 17.80
N ARG A 348 -18.69 -5.54 18.72
CA ARG A 348 -19.77 -5.19 19.66
C ARG A 348 -21.00 -4.65 18.91
N ALA A 349 -20.79 -3.68 18.03
CA ALA A 349 -21.86 -3.05 17.25
C ALA A 349 -22.61 -4.04 16.34
N THR A 350 -21.94 -5.10 15.86
CA THR A 350 -22.54 -6.12 15.00
C THR A 350 -23.11 -7.32 15.77
N GLY A 351 -23.18 -7.28 17.10
CA GLY A 351 -23.74 -8.36 17.95
C GLY A 351 -22.91 -9.63 18.01
N LEU A 352 -21.74 -9.68 17.36
CA LEU A 352 -20.88 -10.88 17.27
C LEU A 352 -20.11 -11.16 18.56
N ALA A 353 -20.02 -10.19 19.47
CA ALA A 353 -19.43 -10.39 20.81
C ALA A 353 -20.31 -11.26 21.72
N ALA A 354 -21.63 -11.23 21.55
CA ALA A 354 -22.57 -12.00 22.36
C ALA A 354 -22.61 -13.50 22.02
N GLY A 355 -22.21 -13.88 20.79
CA GLY A 355 -22.19 -15.29 20.35
C GLY A 355 -20.92 -16.07 20.73
N ARG A 356 -19.88 -15.42 21.26
CA ARG A 356 -18.62 -16.08 21.64
C ARG A 356 -18.57 -16.71 23.02
N ALA A 357 -19.66 -16.60 23.79
CA ALA A 357 -19.77 -17.20 25.10
C ALA A 357 -20.17 -18.69 25.08
N LYS A 358 -20.29 -19.36 23.90
CA LYS A 358 -20.44 -20.82 23.83
C LYS A 358 -19.06 -21.48 23.66
N PRO A 359 -18.62 -22.35 24.56
CA PRO A 359 -17.36 -23.08 24.42
C PRO A 359 -17.49 -24.04 23.23
N GLY A 360 -16.73 -23.78 22.15
CA GLY A 360 -16.68 -24.66 20.98
C GLY A 360 -16.35 -24.01 19.63
N VAL A 361 -16.25 -22.69 19.53
CA VAL A 361 -15.89 -22.05 18.28
C VAL A 361 -14.60 -21.23 18.47
N VAL A 362 -13.57 -21.62 17.74
CA VAL A 362 -12.21 -21.08 17.70
C VAL A 362 -12.18 -19.54 17.75
N ALA A 363 -11.46 -19.03 18.72
CA ALA A 363 -11.22 -17.61 18.95
C ALA A 363 -10.69 -16.90 17.68
N THR A 364 -11.36 -15.83 17.29
CA THR A 364 -10.85 -14.88 16.30
C THR A 364 -9.90 -13.90 16.99
N GLY A 365 -8.79 -14.41 17.44
CA GLY A 365 -7.73 -13.58 17.98
C GLY A 365 -6.60 -13.50 17.00
N ASP A 366 -6.55 -13.00 15.88
CA ASP A 366 -5.31 -12.75 15.12
C ASP A 366 -5.58 -12.00 13.82
N LEU A 367 -6.06 -10.75 13.97
CA LEU A 367 -5.89 -9.74 12.93
C LEU A 367 -4.49 -9.11 12.98
N VAL A 368 -3.69 -9.56 13.95
CA VAL A 368 -2.29 -9.14 14.09
C VAL A 368 -1.52 -10.45 14.22
N GLY A 369 -0.67 -10.75 13.27
CA GLY A 369 0.35 -11.76 13.47
C GLY A 369 1.18 -11.34 14.68
N ASP A 370 0.92 -11.95 15.83
CA ASP A 370 1.84 -11.88 16.96
C ASP A 370 3.13 -12.58 16.53
N THR A 371 4.11 -11.79 16.14
CA THR A 371 5.51 -12.20 16.22
C THR A 371 5.90 -12.09 17.68
N GLN A 372 5.62 -13.12 18.48
CA GLN A 372 6.32 -13.32 19.74
C GLN A 372 7.56 -14.16 19.49
N SER A 373 8.63 -13.71 20.13
CA SER A 373 10.01 -14.16 20.32
C SER A 373 10.93 -14.07 19.11
#